data_e3b57fd4e87c0cc23f9b0711103e35a7
#
_entry.id   e3b57fd4e87c0cc23f9b0711103e35a7
#
_cell.length_a   1.000
_cell.length_b   1.000
_cell.length_c   1.000
_cell.angle_alpha   90.00
_cell.angle_beta   90.00
_cell.angle_gamma   90.00
#
_symmetry.space_group_name_H-M   'P 1'
#
loop_
_entity.id
_entity.type
_entity.pdbx_description
1 polymer ?
#
loop_
_entity_poly.entity_id
_entity_poly.type
_entity_poly.pdbx_seq_one_letter_code
_entity_poly.pdbx_strand_id
1 'polypeptide(L)'
;VVADMILKIGQPKLRVRTGDVGGGFGMKIFVHPEYPLVVWASRTLKRAVKWIPDRQEAFQSDVQGRDHVSLAEMALDKDSKFLGMRVTTHAALGAYLSHFGAFIPTMAGSGMLAGLYQTPTVYVNVKGIMTNTVPTDAYRGAGRPEAAYLLERFVDHIAREVGLSPDELRKRNLVKPNQIPWNTALGDTYDSGDFDTVMLKGMEKADWKGFAARKAQSAAKGKWRGIGMATYVEKCSGGAPESAIAKFNDDDTISVFVGVQTNGQGHETAFTQIMSARLGVDAERIRIVQGDSDVTPEGMTGGSRSIPVAGAAVLGLSDKIIEKGKLVAASAMEASAGDIEYKDAIFRIVGTDRTMSLFDVAKAAKDPKNLPAGETPGLDGDFTRTPQAATFPNGCHVCELEVDPDTGTVEILNYTIMDDFGTALNPLLLQGQVHGGVGQGIGQALTEKTIYDNDSGQLMSGSLMDYALPRADVVPSVKFDMHNSLCTTNPLGVKGAGEAGAIGAPPSVVNAIVNAIFEHTGVKHVDMPVTAASLWAVIEANRKRKAA
;
A
#
# COMPACT_ATOMS: atom_id res chain seq x y z
N VAL A 1 -22.95 -7.34 -3.77
CA VAL A 1 -23.62 -6.69 -2.62
C VAL A 1 -24.82 -5.88 -3.10
N VAL A 2 -24.68 -4.82 -3.93
CA VAL A 2 -25.80 -3.94 -4.33
C VAL A 2 -26.93 -4.72 -5.00
N ALA A 3 -26.61 -5.54 -6.01
CA ALA A 3 -27.60 -6.30 -6.76
C ALA A 3 -28.28 -7.40 -5.92
N ASP A 4 -27.48 -8.22 -5.22
CA ASP A 4 -27.99 -9.44 -4.57
C ASP A 4 -28.51 -9.18 -3.16
N MET A 5 -27.76 -8.44 -2.34
CA MET A 5 -28.09 -8.27 -0.93
C MET A 5 -29.03 -7.10 -0.66
N ILE A 6 -28.84 -5.97 -1.34
CA ILE A 6 -29.63 -4.76 -1.10
C ILE A 6 -30.86 -4.71 -2.00
N LEU A 7 -30.66 -4.73 -3.31
CA LEU A 7 -31.77 -4.56 -4.28
C LEU A 7 -32.49 -5.87 -4.63
N LYS A 8 -31.88 -7.03 -4.34
CA LYS A 8 -32.42 -8.38 -4.60
C LYS A 8 -32.88 -8.58 -6.06
N ILE A 9 -32.10 -8.08 -7.01
CA ILE A 9 -32.40 -8.15 -8.44
C ILE A 9 -31.55 -9.15 -9.21
N GLY A 10 -30.46 -9.68 -8.59
CA GLY A 10 -29.46 -10.54 -9.20
C GLY A 10 -28.38 -9.77 -9.98
N GLN A 11 -27.14 -10.25 -9.93
CA GLN A 11 -25.98 -9.59 -10.54
C GLN A 11 -26.15 -9.31 -12.05
N PRO A 12 -26.66 -10.22 -12.88
CA PRO A 12 -26.79 -9.97 -14.32
C PRO A 12 -27.71 -8.79 -14.71
N LYS A 13 -28.48 -8.27 -13.75
CA LYS A 13 -29.36 -7.12 -13.96
C LYS A 13 -28.74 -5.78 -13.57
N LEU A 14 -27.50 -5.78 -13.13
CA LEU A 14 -26.78 -4.57 -12.71
C LEU A 14 -25.40 -4.54 -13.34
N ARG A 15 -25.22 -3.75 -14.38
CA ARG A 15 -23.91 -3.46 -14.93
C ARG A 15 -23.28 -2.28 -14.20
N VAL A 16 -22.06 -2.44 -13.76
CA VAL A 16 -21.25 -1.39 -13.14
C VAL A 16 -20.10 -1.04 -14.08
N ARG A 17 -19.98 0.23 -14.44
CA ARG A 17 -18.86 0.74 -15.24
C ARG A 17 -18.13 1.83 -14.46
N THR A 18 -16.82 1.71 -14.42
CA THR A 18 -15.92 2.67 -13.79
C THR A 18 -14.90 3.12 -14.85
N GLY A 19 -14.91 4.41 -15.16
CA GLY A 19 -13.88 5.02 -16.02
C GLY A 19 -12.66 5.43 -15.22
N ASP A 20 -11.99 6.50 -15.67
CA ASP A 20 -10.86 7.09 -14.95
C ASP A 20 -11.32 7.72 -13.65
N VAL A 21 -10.60 7.43 -12.57
CA VAL A 21 -10.86 7.95 -11.23
C VAL A 21 -9.62 8.59 -10.64
N GLY A 22 -9.79 9.69 -9.93
CA GLY A 22 -8.74 10.49 -9.30
C GLY A 22 -8.24 9.93 -7.96
N GLY A 23 -8.26 8.62 -7.78
CA GLY A 23 -7.86 7.94 -6.57
C GLY A 23 -9.02 7.35 -5.78
N GLY A 24 -8.72 6.34 -4.96
CA GLY A 24 -9.69 5.68 -4.07
C GLY A 24 -9.13 5.53 -2.66
N PHE A 25 -7.87 5.17 -2.54
CA PHE A 25 -7.04 5.07 -1.33
C PHE A 25 -7.66 4.30 -0.16
N GLY A 26 -8.61 3.39 -0.44
CA GLY A 26 -9.37 2.62 0.54
C GLY A 26 -10.77 3.19 0.80
N MET A 27 -10.93 4.48 0.95
CA MET A 27 -12.21 5.14 1.24
C MET A 27 -13.32 4.78 0.23
N LYS A 28 -13.00 4.54 -1.04
CA LYS A 28 -13.98 4.25 -2.11
C LYS A 28 -14.17 2.76 -2.41
N ILE A 29 -13.67 1.86 -1.55
CA ILE A 29 -13.89 0.40 -1.69
C ILE A 29 -15.34 0.01 -1.32
N PHE A 30 -15.99 0.76 -0.42
CA PHE A 30 -17.24 0.37 0.21
C PHE A 30 -18.46 0.65 -0.65
N VAL A 31 -19.56 -0.01 -0.30
CA VAL A 31 -20.87 0.34 -0.83
C VAL A 31 -21.42 1.53 -0.03
N HIS A 32 -21.19 2.74 -0.55
CA HIS A 32 -21.79 3.94 0.02
C HIS A 32 -23.32 3.90 -0.11
N PRO A 33 -24.08 4.44 0.85
CA PRO A 33 -25.56 4.42 0.83
C PRO A 33 -26.18 4.98 -0.45
N GLU A 34 -25.51 5.93 -1.07
CA GLU A 34 -25.94 6.60 -2.29
C GLU A 34 -25.99 5.66 -3.50
N TYR A 35 -25.11 4.66 -3.59
CA TYR A 35 -25.09 3.73 -4.73
C TYR A 35 -26.41 2.97 -4.89
N PRO A 36 -26.91 2.25 -3.88
CA PRO A 36 -28.21 1.60 -4.00
C PRO A 36 -29.37 2.60 -4.11
N LEU A 37 -29.28 3.79 -3.48
CA LEU A 37 -30.32 4.81 -3.58
C LEU A 37 -30.49 5.35 -5.00
N VAL A 38 -29.37 5.64 -5.69
CA VAL A 38 -29.40 6.10 -7.09
C VAL A 38 -29.99 5.03 -8.01
N VAL A 39 -29.61 3.76 -7.83
CA VAL A 39 -30.14 2.64 -8.62
C VAL A 39 -31.62 2.43 -8.33
N TRP A 40 -32.03 2.46 -7.07
CA TRP A 40 -33.45 2.35 -6.66
C TRP A 40 -34.30 3.49 -7.23
N ALA A 41 -33.83 4.73 -7.13
CA ALA A 41 -34.53 5.90 -7.66
C ALA A 41 -34.67 5.83 -9.18
N SER A 42 -33.60 5.45 -9.90
CA SER A 42 -33.65 5.28 -11.35
C SER A 42 -34.65 4.21 -11.77
N ARG A 43 -34.69 3.09 -11.07
CA ARG A 43 -35.68 2.01 -11.32
C ARG A 43 -37.11 2.45 -11.07
N THR A 44 -37.34 3.20 -9.99
CA THR A 44 -38.69 3.66 -9.58
C THR A 44 -39.23 4.73 -10.54
N LEU A 45 -38.36 5.69 -10.90
CA LEU A 45 -38.71 6.81 -11.77
C LEU A 45 -38.64 6.45 -13.26
N LYS A 46 -38.05 5.30 -13.60
CA LYS A 46 -37.76 4.83 -14.98
C LYS A 46 -37.02 5.87 -15.82
N ARG A 47 -36.07 6.57 -15.22
CA ARG A 47 -35.22 7.59 -15.85
C ARG A 47 -33.83 7.62 -15.23
N ALA A 48 -32.85 8.23 -15.94
CA ALA A 48 -31.52 8.43 -15.41
C ALA A 48 -31.57 9.28 -14.14
N VAL A 49 -30.79 8.87 -13.13
CA VAL A 49 -30.62 9.59 -11.86
C VAL A 49 -29.12 9.79 -11.66
N LYS A 50 -28.72 11.00 -11.28
CA LYS A 50 -27.33 11.38 -11.01
C LYS A 50 -27.23 11.90 -9.58
N TRP A 51 -26.15 11.55 -8.89
CA TRP A 51 -25.77 12.10 -7.61
C TRP A 51 -24.31 12.54 -7.64
N ILE A 52 -24.01 13.67 -7.03
CA ILE A 52 -22.66 14.20 -6.83
C ILE A 52 -22.66 14.82 -5.44
N PRO A 53 -21.83 14.33 -4.49
CA PRO A 53 -21.71 14.97 -3.19
C PRO A 53 -21.02 16.31 -3.30
N ASP A 54 -21.40 17.27 -2.49
CA ASP A 54 -20.56 18.41 -2.21
C ASP A 54 -19.45 18.03 -1.21
N ARG A 55 -18.53 18.95 -0.93
CA ARG A 55 -17.41 18.65 -0.05
C ARG A 55 -17.85 18.44 1.40
N GLN A 56 -18.79 19.20 1.87
CA GLN A 56 -19.30 19.10 3.24
C GLN A 56 -20.06 17.78 3.44
N GLU A 57 -20.90 17.41 2.47
CA GLU A 57 -21.60 16.13 2.46
C GLU A 57 -20.59 14.96 2.50
N ALA A 58 -19.52 15.01 1.69
CA ALA A 58 -18.47 13.98 1.70
C ALA A 58 -17.76 13.88 3.06
N PHE A 59 -17.45 14.97 3.74
CA PHE A 59 -16.86 14.93 5.09
C PHE A 59 -17.80 14.36 6.16
N GLN A 60 -19.11 14.41 5.96
CA GLN A 60 -20.10 13.92 6.91
C GLN A 60 -20.57 12.49 6.63
N SER A 61 -20.39 11.98 5.41
CA SER A 61 -20.91 10.67 4.99
C SER A 61 -19.86 9.65 4.58
N ASP A 62 -18.69 10.10 4.13
CA ASP A 62 -17.58 9.20 3.82
C ASP A 62 -16.92 8.68 5.11
N VAL A 63 -16.24 7.53 5.00
CA VAL A 63 -15.49 6.96 6.12
C VAL A 63 -14.18 7.71 6.34
N GLN A 64 -13.67 7.67 7.58
CA GLN A 64 -12.34 8.15 7.94
C GLN A 64 -11.41 6.99 8.31
N GLY A 65 -10.10 7.22 8.34
CA GLY A 65 -9.11 6.27 8.83
C GLY A 65 -8.62 6.59 10.23
N ARG A 66 -7.94 5.62 10.86
CA ARG A 66 -7.17 5.72 12.11
C ARG A 66 -8.06 5.84 13.36
N ASP A 67 -7.81 6.84 14.23
CA ASP A 67 -8.52 7.11 15.48
C ASP A 67 -8.39 5.97 16.52
N HIS A 68 -7.15 5.74 16.93
CA HIS A 68 -6.80 4.76 17.95
C HIS A 68 -6.14 5.43 19.17
N VAL A 69 -6.50 4.97 20.36
CA VAL A 69 -5.78 5.25 21.61
C VAL A 69 -5.21 3.95 22.13
N SER A 70 -3.88 3.87 22.24
CA SER A 70 -3.19 2.64 22.57
C SER A 70 -2.28 2.80 23.79
N LEU A 71 -2.31 1.80 24.67
CA LEU A 71 -1.35 1.61 25.74
C LEU A 71 -0.42 0.44 25.35
N ALA A 72 0.90 0.70 25.34
CA ALA A 72 1.91 -0.28 24.99
C ALA A 72 2.92 -0.47 26.12
N GLU A 73 3.31 -1.72 26.37
CA GLU A 73 4.32 -2.10 27.36
C GLU A 73 5.30 -3.08 26.69
N MET A 74 6.60 -2.93 26.99
CA MET A 74 7.67 -3.78 26.46
C MET A 74 8.54 -4.31 27.59
N ALA A 75 8.74 -5.61 27.62
CA ALA A 75 9.74 -6.24 28.46
C ALA A 75 11.05 -6.37 27.69
N LEU A 76 12.17 -5.99 28.34
CA LEU A 76 13.51 -6.09 27.78
C LEU A 76 14.42 -6.89 28.73
N ASP A 77 15.43 -7.54 28.17
CA ASP A 77 16.52 -8.08 28.97
C ASP A 77 17.59 -6.99 29.26
N LYS A 78 18.64 -7.39 29.99
CA LYS A 78 19.78 -6.50 30.35
C LYS A 78 20.54 -5.94 29.14
N ASP A 79 20.45 -6.61 28.00
CA ASP A 79 21.13 -6.22 26.74
C ASP A 79 20.18 -5.46 25.79
N SER A 80 19.00 -5.06 26.31
CA SER A 80 17.93 -4.35 25.59
C SER A 80 17.33 -5.16 24.43
N LYS A 81 17.31 -6.50 24.55
CA LYS A 81 16.56 -7.37 23.66
C LYS A 81 15.09 -7.41 24.06
N PHE A 82 14.21 -7.38 23.09
CA PHE A 82 12.77 -7.47 23.31
C PHE A 82 12.39 -8.90 23.73
N LEU A 83 11.77 -9.03 24.90
CA LEU A 83 11.30 -10.30 25.44
C LEU A 83 9.80 -10.50 25.25
N GLY A 84 9.03 -9.40 25.25
CA GLY A 84 7.60 -9.46 25.05
C GLY A 84 6.98 -8.07 24.99
N MET A 85 5.88 -7.97 24.26
CA MET A 85 5.11 -6.74 24.11
C MET A 85 3.65 -6.97 24.47
N ARG A 86 3.04 -6.03 25.18
CA ARG A 86 1.61 -6.00 25.47
C ARG A 86 1.02 -4.70 24.97
N VAL A 87 -0.07 -4.80 24.17
CA VAL A 87 -0.77 -3.65 23.63
C VAL A 87 -2.26 -3.76 23.92
N THR A 88 -2.84 -2.68 24.45
CA THR A 88 -4.31 -2.50 24.53
C THR A 88 -4.70 -1.28 23.72
N THR A 89 -5.56 -1.48 22.74
CA THR A 89 -6.03 -0.41 21.83
C THR A 89 -7.53 -0.20 22.00
N HIS A 90 -7.93 1.06 22.16
CA HIS A 90 -9.30 1.51 21.99
C HIS A 90 -9.39 2.12 20.58
N ALA A 91 -10.16 1.46 19.72
CA ALA A 91 -10.31 1.85 18.31
C ALA A 91 -11.72 2.41 18.09
N ALA A 92 -11.83 3.66 17.65
CA ALA A 92 -13.10 4.23 17.25
C ALA A 92 -13.66 3.50 16.03
N LEU A 93 -14.95 3.16 16.06
CA LEU A 93 -15.68 2.53 14.96
C LEU A 93 -16.65 3.49 14.28
N GLY A 94 -16.83 4.70 14.83
CA GLY A 94 -17.79 5.67 14.39
C GLY A 94 -19.20 5.40 14.94
N ALA A 95 -20.20 6.11 14.42
CA ALA A 95 -21.60 6.03 14.87
C ALA A 95 -22.29 4.72 14.46
N TYR A 96 -21.78 4.05 13.45
CA TYR A 96 -22.22 2.73 12.99
C TYR A 96 -21.05 1.99 12.36
N LEU A 97 -21.14 0.66 12.33
CA LEU A 97 -20.07 -0.19 11.81
C LEU A 97 -20.02 -0.14 10.29
N SER A 98 -18.89 0.29 9.74
CA SER A 98 -18.61 0.21 8.31
C SER A 98 -18.08 -1.18 7.92
N HIS A 99 -17.85 -1.41 6.63
CA HIS A 99 -17.58 -2.72 6.02
C HIS A 99 -16.39 -3.46 6.63
N PHE A 100 -15.23 -2.79 6.73
CA PHE A 100 -14.02 -3.35 7.33
C PHE A 100 -13.65 -2.67 8.67
N GLY A 101 -14.53 -1.82 9.23
CA GLY A 101 -14.24 -1.03 10.42
C GLY A 101 -13.71 -1.85 11.60
N ALA A 102 -14.31 -3.01 11.87
CA ALA A 102 -13.81 -3.92 12.91
C ALA A 102 -12.57 -4.70 12.49
N PHE A 103 -12.42 -5.04 11.20
CA PHE A 103 -11.27 -5.80 10.68
C PHE A 103 -9.97 -5.00 10.73
N ILE A 104 -10.01 -3.69 10.47
CA ILE A 104 -8.84 -2.83 10.42
C ILE A 104 -8.05 -2.84 11.73
N PRO A 105 -8.62 -2.50 12.89
CA PRO A 105 -7.86 -2.48 14.15
C PRO A 105 -7.52 -3.88 14.68
N THR A 106 -8.30 -4.91 14.33
CA THR A 106 -8.10 -6.27 14.85
C THR A 106 -7.14 -7.09 13.98
N MET A 107 -7.60 -7.58 12.84
CA MET A 107 -6.81 -8.51 12.01
C MET A 107 -5.72 -7.81 11.20
N ALA A 108 -6.03 -6.64 10.62
CA ALA A 108 -5.10 -5.95 9.74
C ALA A 108 -4.00 -5.21 10.52
N GLY A 109 -4.36 -4.49 11.58
CA GLY A 109 -3.43 -3.72 12.40
C GLY A 109 -2.69 -4.57 13.42
N SER A 110 -3.42 -5.33 14.24
CA SER A 110 -2.80 -6.12 15.33
C SER A 110 -1.78 -7.11 14.81
N GLY A 111 -2.02 -7.75 13.66
CA GLY A 111 -1.11 -8.71 13.06
C GLY A 111 0.26 -8.12 12.71
N MET A 112 0.35 -6.80 12.53
CA MET A 112 1.58 -6.12 12.15
C MET A 112 2.38 -5.54 13.33
N LEU A 113 1.90 -5.69 14.57
CA LEU A 113 2.58 -5.19 15.77
C LEU A 113 3.90 -5.91 16.11
N ALA A 114 4.18 -7.07 15.50
CA ALA A 114 5.51 -7.68 15.58
C ALA A 114 6.58 -6.84 14.83
N GLY A 115 6.18 -6.08 13.81
CA GLY A 115 7.08 -5.28 12.97
C GLY A 115 8.19 -6.12 12.38
N LEU A 116 9.36 -5.54 12.24
CA LEU A 116 10.58 -6.21 11.76
C LEU A 116 11.42 -6.80 12.90
N TYR A 117 10.87 -6.90 14.11
CA TYR A 117 11.62 -7.22 15.32
C TYR A 117 11.46 -8.68 15.78
N GLN A 118 12.50 -9.17 16.48
CA GLN A 118 12.57 -10.51 17.07
C GLN A 118 11.81 -10.57 18.39
N THR A 119 10.60 -10.00 18.48
CA THR A 119 9.80 -10.03 19.70
C THR A 119 9.12 -11.42 19.82
N PRO A 120 9.52 -12.26 20.79
CA PRO A 120 9.08 -13.65 20.83
C PRO A 120 7.63 -13.81 21.31
N THR A 121 7.10 -12.83 22.02
CA THR A 121 5.74 -12.89 22.59
C THR A 121 5.06 -11.54 22.42
N VAL A 122 3.87 -11.53 21.84
CA VAL A 122 3.06 -10.31 21.68
C VAL A 122 1.63 -10.63 22.14
N TYR A 123 1.14 -9.83 23.09
CA TYR A 123 -0.26 -9.85 23.51
C TYR A 123 -0.96 -8.59 23.00
N VAL A 124 -2.08 -8.77 22.35
CA VAL A 124 -2.87 -7.66 21.80
C VAL A 124 -4.32 -7.78 22.26
N ASN A 125 -4.85 -6.67 22.79
CA ASN A 125 -6.26 -6.54 23.16
C ASN A 125 -6.83 -5.31 22.47
N VAL A 126 -7.80 -5.50 21.57
CA VAL A 126 -8.48 -4.41 20.85
C VAL A 126 -9.92 -4.29 21.33
N LYS A 127 -10.30 -3.09 21.73
CA LYS A 127 -11.67 -2.73 22.10
C LYS A 127 -12.22 -1.77 21.05
N GLY A 128 -13.24 -2.22 20.31
CA GLY A 128 -13.99 -1.36 19.39
C GLY A 128 -14.94 -0.45 20.17
N ILE A 129 -14.85 0.85 19.93
CA ILE A 129 -15.65 1.87 20.63
C ILE A 129 -16.55 2.55 19.61
N MET A 130 -17.85 2.51 19.86
CA MET A 130 -18.81 3.31 19.09
C MET A 130 -18.70 4.76 19.52
N THR A 131 -18.63 5.66 18.54
CA THR A 131 -18.45 7.10 18.73
C THR A 131 -19.48 7.89 17.93
N ASN A 132 -19.61 9.20 18.14
CA ASN A 132 -20.53 10.05 17.39
C ASN A 132 -19.91 10.63 16.10
N THR A 133 -18.78 10.04 15.65
CA THR A 133 -18.09 10.46 14.43
C THR A 133 -18.54 9.67 13.22
N VAL A 134 -18.10 10.05 12.03
CA VAL A 134 -18.24 9.20 10.84
C VAL A 134 -17.57 7.84 11.08
N PRO A 135 -18.02 6.76 10.43
CA PRO A 135 -17.40 5.44 10.60
C PRO A 135 -15.92 5.45 10.25
N THR A 136 -15.11 4.72 11.03
CA THR A 136 -13.74 4.43 10.65
C THR A 136 -13.69 3.20 9.75
N ASP A 137 -12.87 3.25 8.70
CA ASP A 137 -12.67 2.12 7.81
C ASP A 137 -11.31 2.24 7.09
N ALA A 138 -11.12 1.48 6.01
CA ALA A 138 -9.85 1.42 5.30
C ALA A 138 -9.46 2.79 4.72
N TYR A 139 -8.28 3.23 5.09
CA TYR A 139 -7.53 4.28 4.44
C TYR A 139 -6.10 3.77 4.22
N ARG A 140 -5.47 4.13 3.14
CA ARG A 140 -4.18 3.65 2.62
C ARG A 140 -3.25 3.08 3.70
N GLY A 141 -3.00 1.77 3.66
CA GLY A 141 -2.30 0.99 4.68
C GLY A 141 -3.21 0.22 5.64
N ALA A 142 -4.39 0.74 5.98
CA ALA A 142 -5.49 0.04 6.66
C ALA A 142 -5.03 -0.84 7.83
N GLY A 143 -4.70 -0.23 8.96
CA GLY A 143 -4.19 -0.90 10.17
C GLY A 143 -2.66 -1.00 10.24
N ARG A 144 -1.95 -1.05 9.11
CA ARG A 144 -0.48 -1.09 9.08
C ARG A 144 0.16 0.24 9.48
N PRO A 145 -0.34 1.41 9.04
CA PRO A 145 0.15 2.70 9.53
C PRO A 145 -0.07 2.88 11.03
N GLU A 146 -1.21 2.44 11.55
CA GLU A 146 -1.53 2.49 12.98
C GLU A 146 -0.55 1.63 13.79
N ALA A 147 -0.30 0.39 13.33
CA ALA A 147 0.66 -0.51 13.97
C ALA A 147 2.10 0.01 13.87
N ALA A 148 2.53 0.47 12.69
CA ALA A 148 3.86 1.03 12.49
C ALA A 148 4.09 2.30 13.31
N TYR A 149 3.08 3.19 13.37
CA TYR A 149 3.16 4.39 14.19
C TYR A 149 3.34 4.04 15.66
N LEU A 150 2.48 3.19 16.22
CA LEU A 150 2.59 2.77 17.61
C LEU A 150 3.96 2.15 17.88
N LEU A 151 4.35 1.17 17.09
CA LEU A 151 5.58 0.40 17.32
C LEU A 151 6.84 1.27 17.19
N GLU A 152 6.97 2.03 16.11
CA GLU A 152 8.17 2.81 15.82
C GLU A 152 8.32 4.05 16.72
N ARG A 153 7.20 4.65 17.17
CA ARG A 153 7.20 5.65 18.23
C ARG A 153 7.61 5.05 19.57
N PHE A 154 7.12 3.86 19.86
CA PHE A 154 7.43 3.17 21.11
C PHE A 154 8.89 2.71 21.16
N VAL A 155 9.43 2.18 20.07
CA VAL A 155 10.86 1.83 19.98
C VAL A 155 11.77 3.04 20.18
N ASP A 156 11.44 4.21 19.61
CA ASP A 156 12.16 5.46 19.85
C ASP A 156 12.08 5.92 21.31
N HIS A 157 10.91 5.76 21.93
CA HIS A 157 10.72 6.07 23.35
C HIS A 157 11.59 5.15 24.22
N ILE A 158 11.53 3.84 23.99
CA ILE A 158 12.32 2.84 24.73
C ILE A 158 13.82 3.13 24.58
N ALA A 159 14.29 3.47 23.39
CA ALA A 159 15.70 3.78 23.16
C ALA A 159 16.19 4.89 24.12
N ARG A 160 15.39 5.95 24.30
CA ARG A 160 15.70 7.01 25.26
C ARG A 160 15.70 6.53 26.72
N GLU A 161 14.73 5.68 27.10
CA GLU A 161 14.63 5.16 28.47
C GLU A 161 15.83 4.27 28.84
N VAL A 162 16.33 3.49 27.89
CA VAL A 162 17.48 2.60 28.11
C VAL A 162 18.84 3.25 27.76
N GLY A 163 18.86 4.53 27.36
CA GLY A 163 20.08 5.27 27.04
C GLY A 163 20.78 4.85 25.74
N LEU A 164 20.05 4.26 24.81
CA LEU A 164 20.55 3.89 23.48
C LEU A 164 20.11 4.91 22.43
N SER A 165 20.84 4.97 21.31
CA SER A 165 20.35 5.65 20.12
C SER A 165 19.23 4.83 19.45
N PRO A 166 18.28 5.48 18.74
CA PRO A 166 17.18 4.79 18.08
C PRO A 166 17.61 3.71 17.08
N ASP A 167 18.68 3.95 16.35
CA ASP A 167 19.26 3.00 15.40
C ASP A 167 19.91 1.79 16.10
N GLU A 168 20.62 2.02 17.22
CA GLU A 168 21.27 0.92 17.95
C GLU A 168 20.23 -0.03 18.56
N LEU A 169 19.12 0.49 19.15
CA LEU A 169 18.06 -0.37 19.68
C LEU A 169 17.41 -1.20 18.58
N ARG A 170 17.13 -0.59 17.41
CA ARG A 170 16.59 -1.29 16.24
C ARG A 170 17.56 -2.39 15.76
N LYS A 171 18.83 -2.05 15.56
CA LYS A 171 19.87 -2.98 15.13
C LYS A 171 20.00 -4.20 16.03
N ARG A 172 19.85 -4.04 17.35
CA ARG A 172 19.84 -5.15 18.31
C ARG A 172 18.67 -6.11 18.10
N ASN A 173 17.52 -5.60 17.70
CA ASN A 173 16.25 -6.33 17.72
C ASN A 173 15.71 -6.70 16.34
N LEU A 174 16.22 -6.15 15.24
CA LEU A 174 15.80 -6.52 13.89
C LEU A 174 16.03 -8.00 13.59
N VAL A 175 15.10 -8.63 12.89
CA VAL A 175 15.26 -9.97 12.31
C VAL A 175 16.40 -9.94 11.30
N LYS A 176 17.30 -10.94 11.37
CA LYS A 176 18.49 -10.97 10.53
C LYS A 176 18.26 -11.78 9.26
N PRO A 177 18.98 -11.49 8.15
CA PRO A 177 18.79 -12.22 6.88
C PRO A 177 18.95 -13.73 7.00
N ASN A 178 19.85 -14.21 7.87
CA ASN A 178 20.07 -15.63 8.09
C ASN A 178 18.98 -16.32 8.94
N GLN A 179 18.00 -15.56 9.43
CA GLN A 179 16.83 -16.09 10.16
C GLN A 179 15.59 -16.21 9.26
N ILE A 180 15.67 -15.72 8.03
CA ILE A 180 14.57 -15.80 7.06
C ILE A 180 14.57 -17.19 6.37
N PRO A 181 13.39 -17.82 6.23
CA PRO A 181 12.05 -17.33 6.57
C PRO A 181 11.80 -17.20 8.08
N TRP A 182 11.19 -16.07 8.47
CA TRP A 182 10.94 -15.72 9.86
C TRP A 182 9.45 -15.79 10.22
N ASN A 183 9.11 -16.58 11.23
CA ASN A 183 7.76 -16.63 11.77
C ASN A 183 7.60 -15.63 12.90
N THR A 184 6.71 -14.66 12.74
CA THR A 184 6.41 -13.68 13.77
C THR A 184 5.57 -14.29 14.90
N ALA A 185 5.60 -13.70 16.08
CA ALA A 185 4.74 -14.10 17.21
C ALA A 185 3.24 -13.95 16.92
N LEU A 186 2.86 -13.25 15.86
CA LEU A 186 1.47 -13.00 15.45
C LEU A 186 1.03 -13.84 14.23
N GLY A 187 1.86 -14.81 13.81
CA GLY A 187 1.48 -15.85 12.84
C GLY A 187 1.77 -15.51 11.37
N ASP A 188 2.47 -14.42 11.10
CA ASP A 188 2.96 -14.12 9.74
C ASP A 188 4.35 -14.71 9.49
N THR A 189 4.63 -15.09 8.25
CA THR A 189 5.95 -15.60 7.83
C THR A 189 6.56 -14.65 6.81
N TYR A 190 7.66 -14.00 7.17
CA TYR A 190 8.45 -13.20 6.24
C TYR A 190 9.31 -14.13 5.38
N ASP A 191 9.03 -14.16 4.11
CA ASP A 191 9.68 -15.05 3.14
C ASP A 191 11.03 -14.53 2.64
N SER A 192 11.23 -13.22 2.69
CA SER A 192 12.42 -12.54 2.20
C SER A 192 12.60 -11.17 2.86
N GLY A 193 13.85 -10.68 2.95
CA GLY A 193 14.19 -9.35 3.47
C GLY A 193 15.62 -9.27 4.00
N ASP A 194 16.18 -8.05 3.96
CA ASP A 194 17.46 -7.68 4.59
C ASP A 194 17.29 -6.35 5.32
N PHE A 195 16.62 -6.43 6.46
CA PHE A 195 16.14 -5.26 7.21
C PHE A 195 17.29 -4.41 7.79
N ASP A 196 18.39 -5.05 8.17
CA ASP A 196 19.59 -4.36 8.64
C ASP A 196 20.19 -3.49 7.53
N THR A 197 20.37 -4.06 6.34
CA THR A 197 20.97 -3.34 5.21
C THR A 197 20.05 -2.23 4.71
N VAL A 198 18.74 -2.46 4.67
CA VAL A 198 17.74 -1.44 4.33
C VAL A 198 17.86 -0.25 5.30
N MET A 199 17.88 -0.50 6.61
CA MET A 199 18.07 0.56 7.61
C MET A 199 19.40 1.29 7.45
N LEU A 200 20.51 0.57 7.34
CA LEU A 200 21.85 1.16 7.24
C LEU A 200 22.03 2.02 5.98
N LYS A 201 21.54 1.54 4.83
CA LYS A 201 21.55 2.32 3.58
C LYS A 201 20.64 3.55 3.63
N GLY A 202 19.48 3.44 4.30
CA GLY A 202 18.61 4.59 4.55
C GLY A 202 19.31 5.66 5.38
N MET A 203 19.99 5.26 6.44
CA MET A 203 20.80 6.16 7.29
C MET A 203 21.95 6.79 6.52
N GLU A 204 22.68 6.01 5.72
CA GLU A 204 23.79 6.51 4.90
C GLU A 204 23.29 7.55 3.89
N LYS A 205 22.23 7.24 3.15
CA LYS A 205 21.63 8.14 2.15
C LYS A 205 21.08 9.42 2.78
N ALA A 206 20.61 9.36 4.03
CA ALA A 206 20.17 10.50 4.81
C ALA A 206 21.32 11.32 5.43
N ASP A 207 22.55 10.88 5.30
CA ASP A 207 23.69 11.43 6.03
C ASP A 207 23.43 11.55 7.55
N TRP A 208 22.98 10.44 8.14
CA TRP A 208 22.66 10.34 9.57
C TRP A 208 23.79 10.84 10.47
N LYS A 209 25.05 10.50 10.13
CA LYS A 209 26.23 10.88 10.90
C LYS A 209 26.50 12.38 10.88
N GLY A 210 26.17 13.08 9.80
CA GLY A 210 26.33 14.53 9.66
C GLY A 210 25.26 15.36 10.39
N PHE A 211 24.27 14.72 11.01
CA PHE A 211 23.15 15.42 11.66
C PHE A 211 23.58 16.40 12.74
N ALA A 212 24.56 16.07 13.60
CA ALA A 212 24.99 16.94 14.70
C ALA A 212 25.47 18.32 14.21
N ALA A 213 26.22 18.36 13.10
CA ALA A 213 26.67 19.63 12.52
C ALA A 213 25.50 20.46 11.97
N ARG A 214 24.55 19.80 11.30
CA ARG A 214 23.36 20.48 10.77
C ARG A 214 22.44 20.99 11.89
N LYS A 215 22.32 20.24 12.99
CA LYS A 215 21.60 20.66 14.20
C LYS A 215 22.19 21.94 14.80
N ALA A 216 23.52 22.02 14.90
CA ALA A 216 24.19 23.22 15.39
C ALA A 216 23.96 24.45 14.49
N GLN A 217 23.93 24.24 13.16
CA GLN A 217 23.60 25.32 12.21
C GLN A 217 22.17 25.86 12.40
N SER A 218 21.22 24.98 12.67
CA SER A 218 19.83 25.39 12.92
C SER A 218 19.67 26.12 14.26
N ALA A 219 20.36 25.64 15.29
CA ALA A 219 20.38 26.28 16.60
C ALA A 219 20.93 27.72 16.53
N ALA A 220 21.93 27.99 15.69
CA ALA A 220 22.45 29.34 15.44
C ALA A 220 21.40 30.28 14.81
N LYS A 221 20.32 29.74 14.22
CA LYS A 221 19.20 30.48 13.66
C LYS A 221 17.97 30.49 14.59
N GLY A 222 18.10 30.00 15.82
CA GLY A 222 17.00 29.89 16.77
C GLY A 222 16.00 28.77 16.46
N LYS A 223 16.33 27.85 15.55
CA LYS A 223 15.47 26.71 15.20
C LYS A 223 15.92 25.43 15.91
N TRP A 224 14.98 24.54 16.19
CA TRP A 224 15.25 23.24 16.79
C TRP A 224 15.19 22.17 15.72
N ARG A 225 16.34 21.58 15.38
CA ARG A 225 16.43 20.56 14.36
C ARG A 225 16.31 19.17 14.96
N GLY A 226 15.51 18.32 14.32
CA GLY A 226 15.33 16.92 14.69
C GLY A 226 15.50 15.99 13.51
N ILE A 227 15.94 14.76 13.81
CA ILE A 227 16.00 13.64 12.88
C ILE A 227 15.26 12.46 13.49
N GLY A 228 14.45 11.79 12.68
CA GLY A 228 13.71 10.59 13.09
C GLY A 228 13.73 9.54 12.02
N MET A 229 13.71 8.28 12.43
CA MET A 229 13.59 7.15 11.53
C MET A 229 12.40 6.28 11.90
N ALA A 230 11.93 5.51 10.93
CA ALA A 230 11.00 4.41 11.13
C ALA A 230 11.39 3.26 10.19
N THR A 231 11.45 2.04 10.75
CA THR A 231 11.53 0.82 9.95
C THR A 231 10.14 0.21 9.91
N TYR A 232 9.62 -0.05 8.73
CA TYR A 232 8.26 -0.56 8.60
C TYR A 232 8.21 -1.86 7.80
N VAL A 233 7.13 -2.60 7.98
CA VAL A 233 6.72 -3.71 7.13
C VAL A 233 5.24 -3.59 6.81
N GLU A 234 4.88 -3.96 5.60
CA GLU A 234 3.49 -4.08 5.16
C GLU A 234 3.18 -5.54 4.86
N LYS A 235 1.97 -5.98 5.16
CA LYS A 235 1.39 -7.23 4.68
C LYS A 235 0.50 -6.92 3.49
N CYS A 236 0.99 -7.18 2.28
CA CYS A 236 0.19 -7.10 1.09
C CYS A 236 -0.66 -8.35 0.97
N SER A 237 -1.96 -8.17 0.79
CA SER A 237 -2.92 -9.23 0.98
C SER A 237 -2.69 -10.44 0.09
N GLY A 238 -2.64 -11.61 0.73
CA GLY A 238 -3.02 -12.87 0.12
C GLY A 238 -4.56 -12.98 0.01
N GLY A 239 -5.08 -14.16 -0.14
CA GLY A 239 -6.52 -14.46 -0.06
C GLY A 239 -7.18 -14.63 -1.42
N ALA A 240 -8.06 -13.73 -1.84
CA ALA A 240 -8.87 -13.90 -3.04
C ALA A 240 -8.02 -14.07 -4.31
N PRO A 241 -8.40 -15.01 -5.21
CA PRO A 241 -7.75 -15.16 -6.50
C PRO A 241 -8.02 -13.94 -7.40
N GLU A 242 -7.17 -13.77 -8.43
CA GLU A 242 -7.38 -12.83 -9.52
C GLU A 242 -7.28 -13.58 -10.85
N SER A 243 -8.13 -13.19 -11.80
CA SER A 243 -8.16 -13.77 -13.13
C SER A 243 -7.76 -12.75 -14.18
N ALA A 244 -7.11 -13.24 -15.25
CA ALA A 244 -6.84 -12.50 -16.46
C ALA A 244 -7.37 -13.29 -17.65
N ILE A 245 -7.97 -12.60 -18.63
CA ILE A 245 -8.52 -13.18 -19.85
C ILE A 245 -7.88 -12.48 -21.06
N ALA A 246 -7.41 -13.23 -22.05
CA ALA A 246 -6.90 -12.67 -23.29
C ALA A 246 -7.84 -12.98 -24.46
N LYS A 247 -8.00 -11.98 -25.34
CA LYS A 247 -8.64 -12.14 -26.65
C LYS A 247 -7.74 -11.60 -27.73
N PHE A 248 -7.50 -12.41 -28.76
CA PHE A 248 -6.78 -12.02 -29.96
C PHE A 248 -7.73 -11.38 -30.95
N ASN A 249 -7.49 -10.10 -31.27
CA ASN A 249 -8.30 -9.33 -32.18
C ASN A 249 -7.84 -9.51 -33.63
N ASP A 250 -8.73 -9.20 -34.59
CA ASP A 250 -8.44 -9.33 -36.02
C ASP A 250 -7.43 -8.26 -36.53
N ASP A 251 -7.15 -7.22 -35.75
CA ASP A 251 -6.17 -6.18 -36.04
C ASP A 251 -4.77 -6.48 -35.45
N ASP A 252 -4.48 -7.74 -35.17
CA ASP A 252 -3.22 -8.21 -34.58
C ASP A 252 -2.89 -7.51 -33.23
N THR A 253 -3.92 -7.25 -32.41
CA THR A 253 -3.79 -6.79 -31.04
C THR A 253 -4.33 -7.84 -30.06
N ILE A 254 -3.96 -7.73 -28.77
CA ILE A 254 -4.43 -8.60 -27.69
C ILE A 254 -5.17 -7.74 -26.68
N SER A 255 -6.46 -7.99 -26.46
CA SER A 255 -7.23 -7.41 -25.37
C SER A 255 -7.09 -8.27 -24.12
N VAL A 256 -6.68 -7.68 -23.00
CA VAL A 256 -6.45 -8.36 -21.72
C VAL A 256 -7.42 -7.80 -20.69
N PHE A 257 -8.35 -8.64 -20.26
CA PHE A 257 -9.37 -8.28 -19.28
C PHE A 257 -8.92 -8.71 -17.89
N VAL A 258 -8.91 -7.77 -16.94
CA VAL A 258 -8.52 -8.01 -15.54
C VAL A 258 -9.59 -7.48 -14.59
N GLY A 259 -9.78 -8.17 -13.46
CA GLY A 259 -10.81 -7.81 -12.47
C GLY A 259 -10.43 -6.61 -11.59
N VAL A 260 -9.14 -6.34 -11.43
CA VAL A 260 -8.67 -5.17 -10.67
C VAL A 260 -8.91 -3.89 -11.45
N GLN A 261 -9.38 -2.84 -10.75
CA GLN A 261 -9.66 -1.52 -11.33
C GLN A 261 -8.50 -0.56 -11.09
N THR A 262 -8.11 0.19 -12.13
CA THR A 262 -7.16 1.30 -11.98
C THR A 262 -7.83 2.51 -11.31
N ASN A 263 -7.07 3.15 -10.42
CA ASN A 263 -7.46 4.41 -9.76
C ASN A 263 -6.37 5.47 -9.95
N GLY A 264 -5.51 5.31 -10.97
CA GLY A 264 -4.37 6.17 -11.26
C GLY A 264 -3.01 5.58 -10.89
N GLN A 265 -2.94 4.31 -10.41
CA GLN A 265 -1.69 3.66 -10.00
C GLN A 265 -0.92 2.97 -11.14
N GLY A 266 -1.34 3.15 -12.40
CA GLY A 266 -0.59 2.69 -13.58
C GLY A 266 -0.76 1.21 -13.91
N HIS A 267 -1.92 0.60 -13.66
CA HIS A 267 -2.20 -0.81 -13.97
C HIS A 267 -1.97 -1.15 -15.45
N GLU A 268 -2.46 -0.30 -16.37
CA GLU A 268 -2.33 -0.52 -17.81
C GLU A 268 -0.86 -0.65 -18.20
N THR A 269 -0.01 0.27 -17.77
CA THR A 269 1.43 0.24 -18.04
C THR A 269 2.07 -1.02 -17.47
N ALA A 270 1.80 -1.35 -16.20
CA ALA A 270 2.44 -2.48 -15.53
C ALA A 270 2.01 -3.83 -16.12
N PHE A 271 0.72 -4.04 -16.39
CA PHE A 271 0.24 -5.30 -16.98
C PHE A 271 0.70 -5.45 -18.43
N THR A 272 0.71 -4.36 -19.19
CA THR A 272 1.27 -4.34 -20.55
C THR A 272 2.75 -4.73 -20.54
N GLN A 273 3.55 -4.20 -19.62
CA GLN A 273 4.97 -4.55 -19.49
C GLN A 273 5.16 -6.04 -19.18
N ILE A 274 4.37 -6.62 -18.28
CA ILE A 274 4.46 -8.06 -17.94
C ILE A 274 4.19 -8.91 -19.19
N MET A 275 3.09 -8.65 -19.88
CA MET A 275 2.69 -9.44 -21.05
C MET A 275 3.64 -9.21 -22.23
N SER A 276 4.00 -7.97 -22.52
CA SER A 276 4.95 -7.61 -23.57
C SER A 276 6.30 -8.30 -23.38
N ALA A 277 6.85 -8.22 -22.18
CA ALA A 277 8.12 -8.87 -21.86
C ALA A 277 8.06 -10.39 -22.00
N ARG A 278 6.92 -11.02 -21.61
CA ARG A 278 6.77 -12.47 -21.67
C ARG A 278 6.48 -13.01 -23.07
N LEU A 279 5.64 -12.28 -23.85
CA LEU A 279 5.26 -12.67 -25.20
C LEU A 279 6.21 -12.13 -26.27
N GLY A 280 7.07 -11.17 -25.97
CA GLY A 280 7.91 -10.50 -26.99
C GLY A 280 7.09 -9.67 -28.00
N VAL A 281 5.90 -9.21 -27.61
CA VAL A 281 4.99 -8.41 -28.43
C VAL A 281 5.14 -6.95 -28.04
N ASP A 282 5.10 -6.04 -29.02
CA ASP A 282 5.12 -4.60 -28.77
C ASP A 282 3.98 -4.17 -27.85
N ALA A 283 4.29 -3.31 -26.90
CA ALA A 283 3.33 -2.82 -25.90
C ALA A 283 2.06 -2.21 -26.52
N GLU A 284 2.19 -1.53 -27.64
CA GLU A 284 1.07 -0.90 -28.39
C GLU A 284 0.04 -1.92 -28.92
N ARG A 285 0.42 -3.18 -29.02
CA ARG A 285 -0.47 -4.28 -29.44
C ARG A 285 -1.24 -4.90 -28.27
N ILE A 286 -1.01 -4.45 -27.03
CA ILE A 286 -1.67 -4.98 -25.83
C ILE A 286 -2.62 -3.91 -25.28
N ARG A 287 -3.89 -4.27 -25.13
CA ARG A 287 -4.96 -3.39 -24.63
C ARG A 287 -5.49 -3.94 -23.31
N ILE A 288 -5.25 -3.24 -22.21
CA ILE A 288 -5.78 -3.63 -20.90
C ILE A 288 -7.20 -3.10 -20.76
N VAL A 289 -8.13 -4.00 -20.40
CA VAL A 289 -9.55 -3.70 -20.20
C VAL A 289 -9.91 -3.92 -18.74
N GLN A 290 -10.45 -2.88 -18.09
CA GLN A 290 -10.79 -2.82 -16.68
C GLN A 290 -12.14 -2.13 -16.46
N GLY A 291 -12.75 -2.32 -15.30
CA GLY A 291 -13.84 -1.47 -14.81
C GLY A 291 -15.19 -1.63 -15.51
N ASP A 292 -15.49 -2.79 -16.06
CA ASP A 292 -16.81 -3.08 -16.63
C ASP A 292 -17.24 -4.50 -16.24
N SER A 293 -18.21 -4.59 -15.34
CA SER A 293 -18.67 -5.86 -14.76
C SER A 293 -19.27 -6.86 -15.75
N ASP A 294 -19.63 -6.44 -16.97
CA ASP A 294 -20.18 -7.33 -17.99
C ASP A 294 -19.08 -8.06 -18.78
N VAL A 295 -17.86 -7.55 -18.77
CA VAL A 295 -16.77 -8.07 -19.64
C VAL A 295 -15.50 -8.43 -18.88
N THR A 296 -15.26 -7.84 -17.70
CA THR A 296 -14.09 -8.16 -16.87
C THR A 296 -14.40 -9.27 -15.87
N PRO A 297 -13.42 -10.11 -15.50
CA PRO A 297 -13.59 -11.05 -14.40
C PRO A 297 -13.81 -10.30 -13.07
N GLU A 298 -14.27 -11.00 -12.04
CA GLU A 298 -14.33 -10.47 -10.69
C GLU A 298 -12.91 -10.20 -10.17
N GLY A 299 -12.75 -9.12 -9.37
CA GLY A 299 -11.47 -8.77 -8.79
C GLY A 299 -11.58 -7.63 -7.77
N MET A 300 -10.49 -7.39 -7.07
CA MET A 300 -10.44 -6.35 -6.03
C MET A 300 -9.14 -5.56 -6.06
N THR A 301 -9.26 -4.25 -6.16
CA THR A 301 -8.14 -3.31 -5.94
C THR A 301 -8.09 -2.89 -4.48
N GLY A 302 -7.09 -3.32 -3.73
CA GLY A 302 -6.90 -3.00 -2.31
C GLY A 302 -5.76 -3.81 -1.70
N GLY A 303 -5.17 -3.34 -0.57
CA GLY A 303 -4.12 -4.04 0.15
C GLY A 303 -2.86 -4.30 -0.68
N SER A 304 -2.49 -3.39 -1.56
CA SER A 304 -1.26 -3.40 -2.40
C SER A 304 -1.06 -4.69 -3.22
N ARG A 305 -2.17 -5.38 -3.61
CA ARG A 305 -2.15 -6.73 -4.17
C ARG A 305 -2.18 -6.81 -5.72
N SER A 306 -2.46 -5.71 -6.41
CA SER A 306 -2.71 -5.73 -7.86
C SER A 306 -1.56 -6.36 -8.65
N ILE A 307 -0.32 -5.96 -8.44
CA ILE A 307 0.82 -6.55 -9.17
C ILE A 307 1.17 -7.95 -8.65
N PRO A 308 1.29 -8.20 -7.32
CA PRO A 308 1.60 -9.54 -6.83
C PRO A 308 0.61 -10.64 -7.24
N VAL A 309 -0.68 -10.33 -7.39
CA VAL A 309 -1.71 -11.33 -7.70
C VAL A 309 -2.21 -11.22 -9.14
N ALA A 310 -2.76 -10.06 -9.55
CA ALA A 310 -3.27 -9.89 -10.91
C ALA A 310 -2.14 -9.83 -11.95
N GLY A 311 -1.00 -9.20 -11.64
CA GLY A 311 0.18 -9.26 -12.50
C GLY A 311 0.71 -10.68 -12.68
N ALA A 312 0.71 -11.50 -11.62
CA ALA A 312 1.05 -12.91 -11.71
C ALA A 312 0.02 -13.71 -12.50
N ALA A 313 -1.27 -13.32 -12.50
CA ALA A 313 -2.27 -13.91 -13.38
C ALA A 313 -2.01 -13.58 -14.86
N VAL A 314 -1.63 -12.34 -15.16
CA VAL A 314 -1.24 -11.93 -16.53
C VAL A 314 0.00 -12.69 -17.01
N LEU A 315 0.99 -12.91 -16.14
CA LEU A 315 2.15 -13.74 -16.47
C LEU A 315 1.75 -15.18 -16.78
N GLY A 316 0.96 -15.82 -15.89
CA GLY A 316 0.50 -17.20 -16.11
C GLY A 316 -0.40 -17.35 -17.33
N LEU A 317 -1.22 -16.34 -17.65
CA LEU A 317 -1.96 -16.27 -18.90
C LEU A 317 -1.03 -16.24 -20.12
N SER A 318 0.03 -15.45 -20.07
CA SER A 318 1.04 -15.39 -21.14
C SER A 318 1.73 -16.75 -21.35
N ASP A 319 2.07 -17.45 -20.27
CA ASP A 319 2.63 -18.80 -20.33
C ASP A 319 1.65 -19.79 -20.98
N LYS A 320 0.37 -19.75 -20.59
CA LYS A 320 -0.69 -20.60 -21.18
C LYS A 320 -0.86 -20.34 -22.67
N ILE A 321 -0.80 -19.07 -23.11
CA ILE A 321 -0.83 -18.69 -24.52
C ILE A 321 0.36 -19.28 -25.28
N ILE A 322 1.57 -19.19 -24.73
CA ILE A 322 2.78 -19.75 -25.35
C ILE A 322 2.64 -21.28 -25.50
N GLU A 323 2.25 -21.99 -24.45
CA GLU A 323 2.14 -23.44 -24.49
C GLU A 323 1.06 -23.92 -25.49
N LYS A 324 -0.12 -23.30 -25.51
CA LYS A 324 -1.14 -23.58 -26.53
C LYS A 324 -0.65 -23.22 -27.93
N GLY A 325 0.05 -22.10 -28.08
CA GLY A 325 0.64 -21.65 -29.33
C GLY A 325 1.66 -22.63 -29.89
N LYS A 326 2.48 -23.26 -29.04
CA LYS A 326 3.41 -24.33 -29.48
C LYS A 326 2.68 -25.52 -30.08
N LEU A 327 1.57 -25.94 -29.47
CA LEU A 327 0.77 -27.05 -29.97
C LEU A 327 0.15 -26.73 -31.34
N VAL A 328 -0.40 -25.53 -31.50
CA VAL A 328 -0.97 -25.05 -32.76
C VAL A 328 0.10 -24.90 -33.85
N ALA A 329 1.24 -24.30 -33.50
CA ALA A 329 2.37 -24.13 -34.44
C ALA A 329 2.92 -25.47 -34.90
N ALA A 330 3.03 -26.46 -34.00
CA ALA A 330 3.46 -27.81 -34.33
C ALA A 330 2.52 -28.46 -35.37
N SER A 331 1.20 -28.37 -35.12
CA SER A 331 0.20 -28.89 -36.07
C SER A 331 0.26 -28.17 -37.42
N ALA A 332 0.29 -26.82 -37.41
CA ALA A 332 0.31 -26.02 -38.63
C ALA A 332 1.61 -26.16 -39.45
N MET A 333 2.72 -26.46 -38.78
CA MET A 333 4.03 -26.68 -39.42
C MET A 333 4.39 -28.15 -39.58
N GLU A 334 3.46 -29.09 -39.34
CA GLU A 334 3.69 -30.54 -39.44
C GLU A 334 4.95 -30.99 -38.69
N ALA A 335 5.07 -30.60 -37.42
CA ALA A 335 6.20 -30.89 -36.54
C ALA A 335 5.73 -31.46 -35.19
N SER A 336 6.66 -31.96 -34.37
CA SER A 336 6.37 -32.33 -32.99
C SER A 336 6.32 -31.11 -32.09
N ALA A 337 5.39 -31.05 -31.12
CA ALA A 337 5.30 -29.95 -30.18
C ALA A 337 6.59 -29.75 -29.34
N GLY A 338 7.32 -30.86 -29.07
CA GLY A 338 8.61 -30.81 -28.38
C GLY A 338 9.73 -30.16 -29.18
N ASP A 339 9.57 -30.03 -30.48
CA ASP A 339 10.53 -29.39 -31.37
C ASP A 339 10.22 -27.90 -31.63
N ILE A 340 9.17 -27.35 -30.98
CA ILE A 340 8.81 -25.92 -31.12
C ILE A 340 9.41 -25.11 -29.99
N GLU A 341 10.30 -24.21 -30.34
CA GLU A 341 10.77 -23.14 -29.46
C GLU A 341 9.93 -21.85 -29.64
N TYR A 342 9.78 -21.08 -28.57
CA TYR A 342 9.16 -19.75 -28.60
C TYR A 342 10.10 -18.68 -28.07
N LYS A 343 10.34 -17.68 -28.90
CA LYS A 343 11.14 -16.51 -28.51
C LYS A 343 10.71 -15.28 -29.31
N ASP A 344 10.63 -14.13 -28.65
CA ASP A 344 10.38 -12.82 -29.28
C ASP A 344 9.19 -12.86 -30.27
N ALA A 345 8.04 -13.33 -29.79
CA ALA A 345 6.79 -13.50 -30.54
C ALA A 345 6.86 -14.46 -31.75
N ILE A 346 7.87 -15.31 -31.82
CA ILE A 346 8.08 -16.27 -32.93
C ILE A 346 8.14 -17.69 -32.40
N PHE A 347 7.34 -18.58 -33.00
CA PHE A 347 7.45 -20.03 -32.89
C PHE A 347 8.36 -20.54 -33.99
N ARG A 348 9.32 -21.40 -33.65
CA ARG A 348 10.31 -21.96 -34.60
C ARG A 348 10.46 -23.46 -34.40
N ILE A 349 10.59 -24.22 -35.49
CA ILE A 349 11.03 -25.61 -35.42
C ILE A 349 12.55 -25.62 -35.19
N VAL A 350 12.99 -26.23 -34.07
CA VAL A 350 14.41 -26.34 -33.70
C VAL A 350 15.23 -26.91 -34.84
N GLY A 351 16.38 -26.29 -35.14
CA GLY A 351 17.29 -26.73 -36.18
C GLY A 351 16.85 -26.41 -37.63
N THR A 352 15.78 -25.59 -37.80
CA THR A 352 15.31 -25.16 -39.13
C THR A 352 15.09 -23.67 -39.20
N ASP A 353 14.79 -23.13 -40.40
CA ASP A 353 14.37 -21.76 -40.67
C ASP A 353 12.83 -21.60 -40.67
N ARG A 354 12.07 -22.68 -40.44
CA ARG A 354 10.60 -22.65 -40.41
C ARG A 354 10.10 -21.96 -39.15
N THR A 355 9.35 -20.87 -39.34
CA THR A 355 8.82 -20.05 -38.25
C THR A 355 7.38 -19.62 -38.50
N MET A 356 6.65 -19.33 -37.43
CA MET A 356 5.36 -18.64 -37.45
C MET A 356 5.36 -17.55 -36.37
N SER A 357 4.80 -16.38 -36.69
CA SER A 357 4.58 -15.34 -35.66
C SER A 357 3.44 -15.72 -34.70
N LEU A 358 3.42 -15.13 -33.51
CA LEU A 358 2.33 -15.31 -32.53
C LEU A 358 0.95 -15.03 -33.16
N PHE A 359 0.82 -13.99 -33.96
CA PHE A 359 -0.45 -13.62 -34.58
C PHE A 359 -0.82 -14.57 -35.76
N ASP A 360 0.15 -15.09 -36.48
CA ASP A 360 -0.12 -16.13 -37.50
C ASP A 360 -0.59 -17.43 -36.85
N VAL A 361 0.01 -17.82 -35.73
CA VAL A 361 -0.43 -18.95 -34.92
C VAL A 361 -1.83 -18.70 -34.35
N ALA A 362 -2.14 -17.47 -33.90
CA ALA A 362 -3.48 -17.11 -33.44
C ALA A 362 -4.53 -17.24 -34.57
N LYS A 363 -4.17 -16.87 -35.81
CA LYS A 363 -5.03 -17.07 -36.99
C LYS A 363 -5.18 -18.55 -37.31
N ALA A 364 -4.08 -19.33 -37.32
CA ALA A 364 -4.10 -20.76 -37.55
C ALA A 364 -4.93 -21.54 -36.52
N ALA A 365 -4.93 -21.06 -35.26
CA ALA A 365 -5.73 -21.66 -34.18
C ALA A 365 -7.25 -21.52 -34.37
N LYS A 366 -7.73 -20.70 -35.30
CA LYS A 366 -9.16 -20.61 -35.65
C LYS A 366 -9.64 -21.85 -36.45
N ASP A 367 -8.73 -22.56 -37.11
CA ASP A 367 -9.04 -23.81 -37.82
C ASP A 367 -8.96 -25.00 -36.83
N PRO A 368 -10.07 -25.70 -36.57
CA PRO A 368 -10.10 -26.82 -35.61
C PRO A 368 -9.07 -27.94 -35.90
N LYS A 369 -8.64 -28.13 -37.14
CA LYS A 369 -7.64 -29.15 -37.48
C LYS A 369 -6.25 -28.87 -36.93
N ASN A 370 -5.94 -27.63 -36.60
CA ASN A 370 -4.68 -27.23 -36.00
C ASN A 370 -4.70 -27.25 -34.47
N LEU A 371 -5.85 -27.63 -33.87
CA LEU A 371 -6.01 -27.65 -32.43
C LEU A 371 -5.79 -29.04 -31.84
N PRO A 372 -5.16 -29.16 -30.67
CA PRO A 372 -5.18 -30.39 -29.90
C PRO A 372 -6.61 -30.83 -29.58
N ALA A 373 -6.81 -32.13 -29.38
CA ALA A 373 -8.11 -32.67 -29.00
C ALA A 373 -8.58 -32.06 -27.66
N GLY A 374 -9.79 -31.49 -27.67
CA GLY A 374 -10.40 -30.87 -26.48
C GLY A 374 -10.14 -29.37 -26.33
N GLU A 375 -9.29 -28.75 -27.16
CA GLU A 375 -9.04 -27.31 -27.13
C GLU A 375 -10.10 -26.50 -27.91
N THR A 376 -10.40 -25.33 -27.44
CA THR A 376 -11.30 -24.38 -28.12
C THR A 376 -10.59 -23.63 -29.25
N PRO A 377 -11.29 -23.27 -30.35
CA PRO A 377 -10.71 -22.46 -31.43
C PRO A 377 -10.16 -21.10 -30.94
N GLY A 378 -9.04 -20.67 -31.54
CA GLY A 378 -8.32 -19.45 -31.21
C GLY A 378 -7.24 -19.66 -30.15
N LEU A 379 -6.40 -18.63 -29.94
CA LEU A 379 -5.45 -18.55 -28.83
C LEU A 379 -6.02 -17.82 -27.61
N ASP A 380 -7.27 -17.41 -27.65
CA ASP A 380 -7.99 -16.85 -26.51
C ASP A 380 -7.87 -17.78 -25.31
N GLY A 381 -7.78 -17.22 -24.13
CA GLY A 381 -7.65 -18.02 -22.91
C GLY A 381 -7.81 -17.19 -21.66
N ASP A 382 -7.84 -17.89 -20.55
CA ASP A 382 -7.93 -17.32 -19.22
C ASP A 382 -6.92 -18.00 -18.28
N PHE A 383 -6.54 -17.30 -17.25
CA PHE A 383 -5.73 -17.84 -16.16
C PHE A 383 -6.13 -17.21 -14.84
N THR A 384 -6.27 -18.04 -13.81
CA THR A 384 -6.58 -17.59 -12.44
C THR A 384 -5.40 -17.88 -11.53
N ARG A 385 -4.91 -16.84 -10.86
CA ARG A 385 -3.87 -16.97 -9.84
C ARG A 385 -4.50 -16.93 -8.46
N THR A 386 -4.35 -18.00 -7.70
CA THR A 386 -4.60 -18.01 -6.25
C THR A 386 -3.28 -17.71 -5.55
N PRO A 387 -3.17 -16.65 -4.75
CA PRO A 387 -1.95 -16.33 -4.01
C PRO A 387 -1.65 -17.42 -2.98
N GLN A 388 -0.39 -17.84 -2.89
CA GLN A 388 0.05 -18.85 -1.92
C GLN A 388 0.22 -18.25 -0.52
N ALA A 389 0.72 -17.03 -0.44
CA ALA A 389 0.92 -16.27 0.80
C ALA A 389 0.87 -14.76 0.53
N ALA A 390 0.87 -13.98 1.59
CA ALA A 390 1.08 -12.53 1.50
C ALA A 390 2.53 -12.22 1.09
N THR A 391 2.75 -10.99 0.59
CA THR A 391 4.08 -10.42 0.37
C THR A 391 4.36 -9.34 1.41
N PHE A 392 5.62 -9.16 1.77
CA PHE A 392 6.04 -8.29 2.87
C PHE A 392 7.03 -7.22 2.40
N PRO A 393 6.57 -6.17 1.67
CA PRO A 393 7.41 -5.01 1.43
C PRO A 393 7.78 -4.36 2.77
N ASN A 394 8.97 -3.81 2.82
CA ASN A 394 9.50 -3.19 4.02
C ASN A 394 10.44 -2.04 3.66
N GLY A 395 10.79 -1.22 4.63
CA GLY A 395 11.65 -0.09 4.36
C GLY A 395 12.11 0.65 5.59
N CYS A 396 12.97 1.64 5.36
CA CYS A 396 13.42 2.62 6.33
C CYS A 396 13.19 4.02 5.79
N HIS A 397 12.36 4.79 6.49
CA HIS A 397 12.13 6.20 6.24
C HIS A 397 12.90 7.04 7.25
N VAL A 398 13.61 8.06 6.79
CA VAL A 398 14.33 9.03 7.62
C VAL A 398 13.83 10.43 7.30
N CYS A 399 13.28 11.10 8.30
CA CYS A 399 12.82 12.48 8.23
C CYS A 399 13.77 13.39 9.00
N GLU A 400 14.16 14.51 8.41
CA GLU A 400 14.91 15.58 9.06
C GLU A 400 14.17 16.89 8.89
N LEU A 401 13.89 17.59 10.01
CA LEU A 401 13.05 18.76 10.06
C LEU A 401 13.56 19.81 11.03
N GLU A 402 13.04 21.03 10.91
CA GLU A 402 13.18 22.11 11.87
C GLU A 402 11.83 22.45 12.51
N VAL A 403 11.86 22.75 13.80
CA VAL A 403 10.74 23.30 14.56
C VAL A 403 11.08 24.75 14.90
N ASP A 404 10.17 25.65 14.58
CA ASP A 404 10.19 27.01 15.09
C ASP A 404 9.57 27.02 16.50
N PRO A 405 10.36 27.24 17.55
CA PRO A 405 9.85 27.15 18.91
C PRO A 405 8.87 28.28 19.29
N ASP A 406 8.83 29.36 18.55
CA ASP A 406 7.97 30.52 18.87
C ASP A 406 6.60 30.40 18.20
N THR A 407 6.47 29.59 17.16
CA THR A 407 5.22 29.39 16.42
C THR A 407 4.73 27.95 16.40
N GLY A 408 5.59 26.98 16.75
CA GLY A 408 5.32 25.54 16.58
C GLY A 408 5.33 25.06 15.13
N THR A 409 5.73 25.91 14.17
CA THR A 409 5.79 25.53 12.76
C THR A 409 6.87 24.49 12.53
N VAL A 410 6.55 23.46 11.74
CA VAL A 410 7.45 22.39 11.32
C VAL A 410 7.78 22.54 9.86
N GLU A 411 9.06 22.55 9.52
CA GLU A 411 9.56 22.53 8.16
C GLU A 411 10.37 21.24 7.92
N ILE A 412 9.93 20.40 6.98
CA ILE A 412 10.68 19.17 6.61
C ILE A 412 11.76 19.54 5.61
N LEU A 413 13.01 19.39 6.02
CA LEU A 413 14.18 19.79 5.22
C LEU A 413 14.68 18.66 4.31
N ASN A 414 14.64 17.43 4.81
CA ASN A 414 15.05 16.24 4.07
C ASN A 414 14.12 15.07 4.39
N TYR A 415 13.75 14.32 3.36
CA TYR A 415 13.02 13.07 3.50
C TYR A 415 13.71 11.99 2.66
N THR A 416 14.17 10.93 3.31
CA THR A 416 14.94 9.86 2.67
C THR A 416 14.25 8.52 2.87
N ILE A 417 14.21 7.72 1.82
CA ILE A 417 13.56 6.41 1.80
C ILE A 417 14.52 5.39 1.23
N MET A 418 14.58 4.24 1.89
CA MET A 418 15.18 3.02 1.41
C MET A 418 14.17 1.89 1.58
N ASP A 419 13.60 1.39 0.49
CA ASP A 419 12.54 0.38 0.51
C ASP A 419 12.96 -0.93 -0.16
N ASP A 420 12.22 -2.01 0.14
CA ASP A 420 12.31 -3.33 -0.48
C ASP A 420 10.96 -3.72 -1.09
N PHE A 421 10.88 -3.77 -2.41
CA PHE A 421 9.71 -4.18 -3.18
C PHE A 421 9.92 -5.47 -3.97
N GLY A 422 10.98 -6.23 -3.66
CA GLY A 422 11.36 -7.40 -4.47
C GLY A 422 11.79 -6.97 -5.88
N THR A 423 11.22 -7.55 -6.91
CA THR A 423 11.46 -7.11 -8.29
C THR A 423 10.86 -5.73 -8.54
N ALA A 424 11.68 -4.76 -8.94
CA ALA A 424 11.20 -3.45 -9.38
C ALA A 424 10.72 -3.54 -10.84
N LEU A 425 9.45 -3.86 -11.02
CA LEU A 425 8.85 -4.03 -12.36
C LEU A 425 8.88 -2.72 -13.16
N ASN A 426 8.51 -1.61 -12.53
CA ASN A 426 8.57 -0.26 -13.11
C ASN A 426 9.01 0.73 -12.03
N PRO A 427 10.30 1.16 -12.02
CA PRO A 427 10.82 2.07 -11.00
C PRO A 427 10.09 3.42 -10.94
N LEU A 428 9.63 3.96 -12.08
CA LEU A 428 8.91 5.24 -12.13
C LEU A 428 7.55 5.15 -11.44
N LEU A 429 6.79 4.09 -11.71
CA LEU A 429 5.50 3.85 -11.07
C LEU A 429 5.68 3.59 -9.56
N LEU A 430 6.70 2.81 -9.17
CA LEU A 430 7.03 2.57 -7.76
C LEU A 430 7.33 3.88 -7.02
N GLN A 431 8.20 4.71 -7.58
CA GLN A 431 8.52 6.01 -7.01
C GLN A 431 7.28 6.88 -6.84
N GLY A 432 6.40 6.93 -7.86
CA GLY A 432 5.13 7.66 -7.80
C GLY A 432 4.21 7.16 -6.69
N GLN A 433 4.11 5.84 -6.48
CA GLN A 433 3.32 5.26 -5.38
C GLN A 433 3.89 5.63 -4.01
N VAL A 434 5.21 5.53 -3.84
CA VAL A 434 5.87 5.85 -2.57
C VAL A 434 5.74 7.33 -2.23
N HIS A 435 6.04 8.22 -3.18
CA HIS A 435 5.92 9.68 -2.98
C HIS A 435 4.49 10.09 -2.63
N GLY A 436 3.50 9.55 -3.35
CA GLY A 436 2.08 9.81 -3.06
C GLY A 436 1.66 9.30 -1.67
N GLY A 437 2.20 8.15 -1.23
CA GLY A 437 1.99 7.63 0.12
C GLY A 437 2.62 8.50 1.20
N VAL A 438 3.85 8.98 0.97
CA VAL A 438 4.55 9.90 1.88
C VAL A 438 3.80 11.21 2.04
N GLY A 439 3.31 11.80 0.93
CA GLY A 439 2.51 13.03 1.00
C GLY A 439 1.28 12.87 1.91
N GLN A 440 0.57 11.75 1.78
CA GLN A 440 -0.56 11.45 2.68
C GLN A 440 -0.12 11.21 4.13
N GLY A 441 0.98 10.49 4.35
CA GLY A 441 1.51 10.25 5.71
C GLY A 441 1.99 11.52 6.40
N ILE A 442 2.61 12.45 5.68
CA ILE A 442 2.98 13.79 6.17
C ILE A 442 1.73 14.59 6.54
N GLY A 443 0.69 14.56 5.67
CA GLY A 443 -0.60 15.19 5.95
C GLY A 443 -1.21 14.71 7.26
N GLN A 444 -1.25 13.39 7.47
CA GLN A 444 -1.74 12.81 8.74
C GLN A 444 -0.89 13.21 9.95
N ALA A 445 0.43 13.30 9.77
CA ALA A 445 1.32 13.65 10.88
C ALA A 445 1.22 15.12 11.30
N LEU A 446 0.97 16.06 10.36
CA LEU A 446 1.17 17.49 10.59
C LEU A 446 -0.08 18.35 10.42
N THR A 447 -1.00 18.01 9.51
CA THR A 447 -1.99 19.00 9.05
C THR A 447 -3.44 18.51 9.09
N GLU A 448 -3.71 17.27 8.71
CA GLU A 448 -5.06 16.76 8.54
C GLU A 448 -5.71 16.44 9.89
N LYS A 449 -6.54 17.33 10.40
CA LYS A 449 -7.22 17.20 11.69
C LYS A 449 -8.73 17.28 11.53
N THR A 450 -9.42 16.20 11.89
CA THR A 450 -10.87 16.19 12.04
C THR A 450 -11.25 16.72 13.41
N ILE A 451 -12.11 17.73 13.46
CA ILE A 451 -12.51 18.41 14.71
C ILE A 451 -14.02 18.39 14.81
N TYR A 452 -14.50 17.84 15.93
CA TYR A 452 -15.90 17.93 16.34
C TYR A 452 -16.04 18.85 17.53
N ASP A 453 -17.09 19.66 17.54
CA ASP A 453 -17.45 20.45 18.72
C ASP A 453 -17.92 19.52 19.85
N ASN A 454 -17.36 19.68 21.04
CA ASN A 454 -17.61 18.76 22.15
C ASN A 454 -19.04 18.85 22.72
N ASP A 455 -19.68 20.00 22.61
CA ASP A 455 -21.01 20.23 23.19
C ASP A 455 -22.13 19.85 22.21
N SER A 456 -21.99 20.22 20.95
CA SER A 456 -23.01 20.00 19.92
C SER A 456 -22.78 18.75 19.07
N GLY A 457 -21.56 18.20 19.02
CA GLY A 457 -21.16 17.14 18.11
C GLY A 457 -21.02 17.59 16.64
N GLN A 458 -21.10 18.90 16.37
CA GLN A 458 -20.97 19.45 15.02
C GLN A 458 -19.55 19.23 14.47
N LEU A 459 -19.45 18.74 13.24
CA LEU A 459 -18.17 18.69 12.51
C LEU A 459 -17.74 20.12 12.16
N MET A 460 -16.62 20.55 12.73
CA MET A 460 -16.05 21.89 12.53
C MET A 460 -15.10 21.96 11.33
N SER A 461 -14.47 20.84 10.96
CA SER A 461 -13.51 20.72 9.85
C SER A 461 -14.16 20.13 8.59
N GLY A 462 -15.37 20.56 8.24
CA GLY A 462 -16.16 20.03 7.12
C GLY A 462 -15.84 20.63 5.75
N SER A 463 -14.79 21.47 5.64
CA SER A 463 -14.38 22.10 4.38
C SER A 463 -12.86 22.03 4.22
N LEU A 464 -12.35 22.23 2.99
CA LEU A 464 -10.90 22.31 2.75
C LEU A 464 -10.27 23.63 3.25
N MET A 465 -11.06 24.55 3.78
CA MET A 465 -10.55 25.72 4.51
C MET A 465 -10.14 25.35 5.92
N ASP A 466 -10.83 24.39 6.53
CA ASP A 466 -10.66 24.00 7.93
C ASP A 466 -9.88 22.69 8.07
N TYR A 467 -10.05 21.78 7.11
CA TYR A 467 -9.29 20.53 6.99
C TYR A 467 -8.09 20.75 6.07
N ALA A 468 -6.92 20.90 6.65
CA ALA A 468 -5.72 21.29 5.92
C ALA A 468 -5.04 20.10 5.25
N LEU A 469 -5.29 19.89 3.96
CA LEU A 469 -4.49 18.97 3.15
C LEU A 469 -3.05 19.49 3.02
N PRO A 470 -2.03 18.60 2.98
CA PRO A 470 -0.66 19.00 2.75
C PRO A 470 -0.52 19.61 1.33
N ARG A 471 0.12 20.77 1.26
CA ARG A 471 0.43 21.45 0.01
C ARG A 471 1.82 21.07 -0.48
N ALA A 472 2.16 21.43 -1.71
CA ALA A 472 3.45 21.10 -2.32
C ALA A 472 4.66 21.68 -1.56
N ASP A 473 4.48 22.76 -0.84
CA ASP A 473 5.51 23.41 -0.01
C ASP A 473 5.73 22.69 1.34
N VAL A 474 4.79 21.86 1.78
CA VAL A 474 4.92 21.04 3.01
C VAL A 474 5.70 19.75 2.75
N VAL A 475 5.62 19.21 1.53
CA VAL A 475 6.27 17.95 1.16
C VAL A 475 7.60 18.25 0.47
N PRO A 476 8.75 17.89 1.09
CA PRO A 476 10.06 18.15 0.51
C PRO A 476 10.32 17.27 -0.71
N SER A 477 11.42 17.56 -1.43
CA SER A 477 11.96 16.61 -2.41
C SER A 477 12.38 15.32 -1.68
N VAL A 478 11.79 14.19 -2.09
CA VAL A 478 12.03 12.89 -1.48
C VAL A 478 13.20 12.20 -2.16
N LYS A 479 14.19 11.78 -1.36
CA LYS A 479 15.31 10.93 -1.80
C LYS A 479 14.89 9.48 -1.70
N PHE A 480 14.48 8.88 -2.80
CA PHE A 480 14.04 7.49 -2.86
C PHE A 480 15.13 6.57 -3.43
N ASP A 481 15.24 5.37 -2.87
CA ASP A 481 16.08 4.28 -3.39
C ASP A 481 15.56 2.93 -2.90
N MET A 482 16.09 1.84 -3.43
CA MET A 482 15.67 0.49 -3.12
C MET A 482 16.84 -0.43 -2.78
N HIS A 483 16.62 -1.33 -1.82
CA HIS A 483 17.46 -2.49 -1.57
C HIS A 483 16.60 -3.74 -1.53
N ASN A 484 16.46 -4.38 -2.69
CA ASN A 484 15.43 -5.38 -2.93
C ASN A 484 15.89 -6.81 -2.59
N SER A 485 15.01 -7.53 -1.90
CA SER A 485 15.06 -8.98 -1.66
C SER A 485 13.88 -9.63 -2.40
N LEU A 486 14.15 -10.52 -3.35
CA LEU A 486 13.10 -11.13 -4.17
C LEU A 486 12.08 -11.87 -3.30
N CYS A 487 10.80 -11.61 -3.55
CA CYS A 487 9.72 -12.36 -2.95
C CYS A 487 9.68 -13.80 -3.52
N THR A 488 9.53 -14.79 -2.65
CA THR A 488 9.52 -16.20 -3.05
C THR A 488 8.11 -16.76 -3.25
N THR A 489 7.07 -16.02 -2.89
CA THR A 489 5.68 -16.48 -2.88
C THR A 489 4.91 -16.18 -4.17
N ASN A 490 5.51 -15.45 -5.10
CA ASN A 490 4.93 -15.19 -6.41
C ASN A 490 6.00 -15.25 -7.53
N PRO A 491 5.59 -15.62 -8.77
CA PRO A 491 6.54 -15.86 -9.87
C PRO A 491 7.21 -14.59 -10.41
N LEU A 492 6.67 -13.41 -10.12
CA LEU A 492 7.28 -12.13 -10.50
C LEU A 492 8.38 -11.69 -9.53
N GLY A 493 8.47 -12.32 -8.35
CA GLY A 493 9.40 -11.90 -7.28
C GLY A 493 9.09 -10.51 -6.70
N VAL A 494 7.90 -9.97 -6.98
CA VAL A 494 7.49 -8.61 -6.55
C VAL A 494 6.88 -8.62 -5.15
N LYS A 495 6.94 -7.47 -4.47
CA LYS A 495 6.14 -7.15 -3.28
C LYS A 495 5.23 -5.97 -3.61
N GLY A 496 4.11 -5.83 -2.89
CA GLY A 496 3.21 -4.70 -3.10
C GLY A 496 3.84 -3.37 -2.67
N ALA A 497 3.43 -2.26 -3.28
CA ALA A 497 4.02 -0.94 -2.98
C ALA A 497 2.98 0.17 -2.78
N GLY A 498 1.70 -0.16 -2.98
CA GLY A 498 0.63 0.84 -3.03
C GLY A 498 0.45 1.65 -1.76
N GLU A 499 0.80 1.11 -0.61
CA GLU A 499 0.52 1.68 0.71
C GLU A 499 1.80 2.06 1.50
N ALA A 500 2.95 1.59 1.07
CA ALA A 500 4.25 1.69 1.73
C ALA A 500 4.58 3.08 2.29
N GLY A 501 4.51 4.12 1.46
CA GLY A 501 4.82 5.49 1.87
C GLY A 501 3.92 6.01 3.01
N ALA A 502 2.64 5.61 3.02
CA ALA A 502 1.70 6.00 4.07
C ALA A 502 1.95 5.28 5.40
N ILE A 503 2.68 4.16 5.38
CA ILE A 503 3.02 3.38 6.58
C ILE A 503 4.28 3.95 7.26
N GLY A 504 5.34 4.20 6.49
CA GLY A 504 6.62 4.67 7.04
C GLY A 504 6.66 6.15 7.40
N ALA A 505 5.82 7.00 6.77
CA ALA A 505 5.93 8.45 6.94
C ALA A 505 5.46 8.96 8.32
N PRO A 506 4.29 8.62 8.86
CA PRO A 506 3.84 9.18 10.12
C PRO A 506 4.82 8.97 11.29
N PRO A 507 5.34 7.74 11.54
CA PRO A 507 6.27 7.54 12.65
C PRO A 507 7.61 8.25 12.44
N SER A 508 8.16 8.31 11.22
CA SER A 508 9.43 9.00 10.96
C SER A 508 9.34 10.51 11.22
N VAL A 509 8.23 11.14 10.80
CA VAL A 509 7.99 12.58 11.03
C VAL A 509 7.84 12.87 12.52
N VAL A 510 7.00 12.13 13.23
CA VAL A 510 6.77 12.39 14.66
C VAL A 510 7.99 12.04 15.50
N ASN A 511 8.79 11.02 15.13
CA ASN A 511 10.08 10.73 15.75
C ASN A 511 11.05 11.92 15.61
N ALA A 512 11.09 12.55 14.44
CA ALA A 512 11.91 13.73 14.19
C ALA A 512 11.44 14.94 15.02
N ILE A 513 10.14 15.18 15.13
CA ILE A 513 9.58 16.26 15.97
C ILE A 513 9.96 16.06 17.45
N VAL A 514 9.73 14.86 17.98
CA VAL A 514 10.09 14.57 19.38
C VAL A 514 11.59 14.68 19.60
N ASN A 515 12.42 14.28 18.63
CA ASN A 515 13.86 14.47 18.70
C ASN A 515 14.25 15.97 18.75
N ALA A 516 13.57 16.83 17.97
CA ALA A 516 13.80 18.26 17.95
C ALA A 516 13.47 18.94 19.29
N ILE A 517 12.34 18.57 19.91
CA ILE A 517 11.83 19.28 21.09
C ILE A 517 12.34 18.71 22.43
N PHE A 518 12.76 17.43 22.46
CA PHE A 518 13.05 16.70 23.71
C PHE A 518 14.11 17.38 24.59
N GLU A 519 15.21 17.82 24.04
CA GLU A 519 16.29 18.48 24.81
C GLU A 519 15.84 19.78 25.47
N HIS A 520 14.90 20.48 24.85
CA HIS A 520 14.42 21.79 25.28
C HIS A 520 13.21 21.74 26.22
N THR A 521 12.42 20.66 26.13
CA THR A 521 11.15 20.55 26.85
C THR A 521 11.06 19.33 27.77
N GLY A 522 11.85 18.29 27.53
CA GLY A 522 11.74 16.99 28.19
C GLY A 522 10.54 16.15 27.72
N VAL A 523 9.78 16.62 26.73
CA VAL A 523 8.59 15.93 26.19
C VAL A 523 9.02 14.71 25.37
N LYS A 524 8.55 13.55 25.74
CA LYS A 524 8.92 12.26 25.14
C LYS A 524 7.92 11.75 24.09
N HIS A 525 6.73 12.33 24.04
CA HIS A 525 5.68 11.96 23.10
C HIS A 525 4.77 13.15 22.79
N VAL A 526 4.27 13.18 21.54
CA VAL A 526 3.20 14.06 21.08
C VAL A 526 2.25 13.24 20.20
N ASP A 527 0.96 13.49 20.32
CA ASP A 527 -0.07 12.82 19.51
C ASP A 527 -0.18 13.44 18.11
N MET A 528 -0.50 12.61 17.11
CA MET A 528 -0.87 13.08 15.76
C MET A 528 -2.32 13.57 15.72
N PRO A 529 -2.63 14.54 14.83
CA PRO A 529 -1.71 15.35 14.03
C PRO A 529 -1.01 16.41 14.86
N VAL A 530 0.31 16.55 14.65
CA VAL A 530 1.15 17.54 15.35
C VAL A 530 1.07 18.86 14.60
N THR A 531 -0.07 19.54 14.72
CA THR A 531 -0.27 20.86 14.10
C THR A 531 0.61 21.92 14.76
N ALA A 532 0.92 23.01 14.06
CA ALA A 532 1.72 24.10 14.59
C ALA A 532 1.15 24.63 15.94
N ALA A 533 -0.16 24.80 16.02
CA ALA A 533 -0.82 25.25 17.25
C ALA A 533 -0.70 24.26 18.41
N SER A 534 -0.88 22.95 18.15
CA SER A 534 -0.74 21.92 19.18
C SER A 534 0.70 21.78 19.65
N LEU A 535 1.66 21.83 18.73
CA LEU A 535 3.08 21.76 19.06
C LEU A 535 3.54 22.99 19.86
N TRP A 536 3.12 24.18 19.45
CA TRP A 536 3.39 25.42 20.19
C TRP A 536 2.86 25.34 21.62
N ALA A 537 1.62 24.88 21.81
CA ALA A 537 1.04 24.73 23.15
C ALA A 537 1.86 23.75 24.04
N VAL A 538 2.34 22.63 23.47
CA VAL A 538 3.22 21.68 24.16
C VAL A 538 4.55 22.33 24.54
N ILE A 539 5.16 23.08 23.62
CA ILE A 539 6.43 23.79 23.87
C ILE A 539 6.25 24.81 25.00
N GLU A 540 5.25 25.68 24.91
CA GLU A 540 5.01 26.73 25.93
C GLU A 540 4.71 26.14 27.30
N ALA A 541 3.89 25.11 27.40
CA ALA A 541 3.57 24.45 28.67
C ALA A 541 4.81 23.87 29.38
N ASN A 542 5.82 23.41 28.60
CA ASN A 542 7.01 22.76 29.14
C ASN A 542 8.21 23.70 29.27
N ARG A 543 8.31 24.80 28.51
CA ARG A 543 9.27 25.89 28.78
C ARG A 543 9.02 26.49 30.15
N LYS A 544 7.78 26.77 30.52
CA LYS A 544 7.41 27.35 31.83
C LYS A 544 7.76 26.43 33.01
N ARG A 545 7.72 25.12 32.83
CA ARG A 545 8.12 24.14 33.87
C ARG A 545 9.64 24.06 34.09
N LYS A 546 10.48 24.42 33.12
CA LYS A 546 11.95 24.45 33.26
C LYS A 546 12.44 25.78 33.88
N ALA A 547 11.62 26.82 33.86
CA ALA A 547 11.95 28.13 34.47
C ALA A 547 11.51 28.23 35.94
N ALA A 548 10.73 27.31 36.46
CA ALA A 548 10.30 27.18 37.86
C ALA A 548 11.10 26.07 38.57
#